data_34193dcf0359d2847e49b3b0afe4fc51
#
_entry.id   34193dcf0359d2847e49b3b0afe4fc51
#
_cell.length_a   1.000
_cell.length_b   1.000
_cell.length_c   1.000
_cell.angle_alpha   90.00
_cell.angle_beta   90.00
_cell.angle_gamma   90.00
#
_symmetry.space_group_name_H-M   'P 1'
#
loop_
_entity.id
_entity.type
_entity.pdbx_description
1 polymer ?
#
loop_
_entity_poly.entity_id
_entity_poly.type
_entity_poly.pdbx_seq_one_letter_code
_entity_poly.pdbx_strand_id
1 'polypeptide(L)'
;MTRVIAAAEWGGEFDGALDPIIDLFRFPPLWELELLGVDLSINRTILIAWFMTLMAGLLMFMAFRQPKIVPGKLQALGETIIDFVRQIVLDIMGPKGLKFLPLLTTMFIFIFFMNVAKITPFLMMPPTSRMAWPLFLALISWLVYVGVGMKEQGAFTYFKDMVVIPGVPKAILPFLGLIELVSNLILRPFTLAVRLFANMVAGHILVVITLVTIHVFLPSPAGWPIGVFGLIAGPIVFAFELFIIGLQAYIFTMLTAVYISSSLEPAH
;
A
#
# COMPACT_ATOMS: atom_id res chain seq x y z
N MET A 1 6.69 -40.87 24.32
CA MET A 1 6.59 -41.49 22.99
C MET A 1 5.29 -41.14 22.28
N THR A 2 4.12 -41.18 22.92
CA THR A 2 2.79 -40.86 22.31
C THR A 2 2.66 -39.41 21.79
N ARG A 3 3.29 -38.42 22.40
CA ARG A 3 3.26 -37.01 21.92
C ARG A 3 4.09 -36.73 20.66
N VAL A 4 5.14 -37.53 20.44
CA VAL A 4 5.99 -37.38 19.26
C VAL A 4 5.35 -38.03 18.03
N ILE A 5 4.58 -39.11 18.24
CA ILE A 5 3.82 -39.79 17.18
C ILE A 5 2.66 -38.92 16.72
N ALA A 6 1.93 -38.27 17.64
CA ALA A 6 0.90 -37.29 17.28
C ALA A 6 1.44 -36.11 16.46
N ALA A 7 2.61 -35.59 16.81
CA ALA A 7 3.25 -34.51 16.06
C ALA A 7 3.71 -34.97 14.65
N ALA A 8 4.11 -36.22 14.49
CA ALA A 8 4.50 -36.78 13.19
C ALA A 8 3.30 -37.04 12.27
N GLU A 9 2.14 -37.47 12.84
CA GLU A 9 0.89 -37.62 12.08
C GLU A 9 0.33 -36.26 11.61
N TRP A 10 0.47 -35.22 12.45
CA TRP A 10 0.07 -33.86 12.07
C TRP A 10 1.03 -33.23 11.04
N GLY A 11 2.33 -33.54 11.10
CA GLY A 11 3.31 -33.04 10.14
C GLY A 11 3.07 -33.52 8.70
N GLY A 12 2.64 -34.78 8.52
CA GLY A 12 2.31 -35.35 7.21
C GLY A 12 1.04 -34.76 6.58
N GLU A 13 0.01 -34.42 7.37
CA GLU A 13 -1.19 -33.72 6.88
C GLU A 13 -0.89 -32.25 6.53
N PHE A 14 0.08 -31.62 7.21
CA PHE A 14 0.46 -30.24 6.94
C PHE A 14 1.29 -30.09 5.67
N ASP A 15 2.16 -31.02 5.33
CA ASP A 15 3.05 -30.91 4.15
C ASP A 15 2.25 -30.81 2.84
N GLY A 16 1.19 -31.60 2.66
CA GLY A 16 0.31 -31.50 1.48
C GLY A 16 -0.69 -30.35 1.50
N ALA A 17 -1.08 -29.87 2.69
CA ALA A 17 -2.06 -28.79 2.84
C ALA A 17 -1.44 -27.38 2.69
N LEU A 18 -0.13 -27.28 2.90
CA LEU A 18 0.62 -26.02 2.75
C LEU A 18 1.09 -25.77 1.31
N ASP A 19 1.20 -26.81 0.49
CA ASP A 19 1.64 -26.67 -0.90
C ASP A 19 0.82 -25.67 -1.72
N PRO A 20 -0.53 -25.67 -1.67
CA PRO A 20 -1.33 -24.68 -2.37
C PRO A 20 -1.10 -23.25 -1.87
N ILE A 21 -0.66 -23.10 -0.61
CA ILE A 21 -0.38 -21.81 0.01
C ILE A 21 1.00 -21.30 -0.38
N ILE A 22 2.00 -22.20 -0.39
CA ILE A 22 3.34 -21.90 -0.85
C ILE A 22 3.31 -21.52 -2.33
N ASP A 23 2.48 -22.17 -3.13
CA ASP A 23 2.28 -21.85 -4.54
C ASP A 23 1.61 -20.49 -4.77
N LEU A 24 0.80 -20.00 -3.83
CA LEU A 24 0.27 -18.62 -3.84
C LEU A 24 1.40 -17.57 -3.75
N PHE A 25 2.53 -17.89 -3.12
CA PHE A 25 3.71 -17.02 -3.04
C PHE A 25 4.74 -17.29 -4.16
N ARG A 26 4.57 -18.34 -4.94
CA ARG A 26 5.32 -18.56 -6.16
C ARG A 26 4.67 -17.79 -7.30
N PHE A 27 5.44 -16.97 -8.00
CA PHE A 27 5.00 -16.14 -9.10
C PHE A 27 5.62 -16.62 -10.41
N PRO A 28 5.22 -17.79 -10.94
CA PRO A 28 5.78 -18.24 -12.21
C PRO A 28 5.44 -17.20 -13.29
N PRO A 29 6.38 -16.90 -14.19
CA PRO A 29 6.10 -16.04 -15.32
C PRO A 29 5.06 -16.71 -16.21
N LEU A 30 4.04 -15.96 -16.61
CA LEU A 30 3.04 -16.41 -17.60
C LEU A 30 3.61 -16.27 -19.02
N TRP A 31 4.42 -15.24 -19.24
CA TRP A 31 5.20 -15.02 -20.44
C TRP A 31 6.60 -14.55 -20.05
N GLU A 32 7.59 -15.32 -20.47
CA GLU A 32 8.99 -14.97 -20.31
C GLU A 32 9.36 -13.96 -21.40
N LEU A 33 9.68 -12.75 -21.01
CA LEU A 33 10.14 -11.67 -21.87
C LEU A 33 11.47 -11.17 -21.29
N GLU A 34 12.58 -11.59 -21.90
CA GLU A 34 13.89 -11.02 -21.63
C GLU A 34 14.23 -9.99 -22.71
N LEU A 35 14.38 -8.73 -22.32
CA LEU A 35 14.82 -7.65 -23.20
C LEU A 35 16.11 -7.03 -22.67
N LEU A 36 17.20 -7.13 -23.43
CA LEU A 36 18.52 -6.55 -23.06
C LEU A 36 19.08 -7.00 -21.70
N GLY A 37 18.79 -8.24 -21.26
CA GLY A 37 19.26 -8.75 -19.97
C GLY A 37 18.41 -8.29 -18.78
N VAL A 38 17.29 -7.63 -19.03
CA VAL A 38 16.28 -7.28 -18.01
C VAL A 38 15.09 -8.22 -18.16
N ASP A 39 14.76 -8.91 -17.07
CA ASP A 39 13.58 -9.77 -17.00
C ASP A 39 12.31 -8.90 -16.93
N LEU A 40 11.59 -8.81 -18.05
CA LEU A 40 10.30 -8.14 -18.19
C LEU A 40 9.13 -9.12 -18.21
N SER A 41 9.31 -10.31 -17.65
CA SER A 41 8.31 -11.37 -17.62
C SER A 41 6.99 -10.91 -17.02
N ILE A 42 5.88 -11.16 -17.73
CA ILE A 42 4.54 -10.82 -17.26
C ILE A 42 4.07 -11.90 -16.29
N ASN A 43 3.95 -11.53 -15.03
CA ASN A 43 3.43 -12.39 -13.98
C ASN A 43 1.95 -12.10 -13.69
N ARG A 44 1.26 -13.05 -13.07
CA ARG A 44 -0.12 -12.89 -12.60
C ARG A 44 -0.33 -11.59 -11.83
N THR A 45 0.64 -11.17 -11.02
CA THR A 45 0.60 -9.93 -10.21
C THR A 45 0.51 -8.68 -11.08
N ILE A 46 1.23 -8.64 -12.21
CA ILE A 46 1.20 -7.52 -13.17
C ILE A 46 -0.16 -7.43 -13.84
N LEU A 47 -0.73 -8.58 -14.25
CA LEU A 47 -2.09 -8.60 -14.85
C LEU A 47 -3.16 -8.11 -13.87
N ILE A 48 -3.06 -8.51 -12.59
CA ILE A 48 -3.96 -8.03 -11.54
C ILE A 48 -3.79 -6.52 -11.34
N ALA A 49 -2.56 -6.02 -11.33
CA ALA A 49 -2.28 -4.60 -11.23
C ALA A 49 -2.91 -3.80 -12.39
N TRP A 50 -2.75 -4.27 -13.62
CA TRP A 50 -3.36 -3.64 -14.80
C TRP A 50 -4.88 -3.68 -14.72
N PHE A 51 -5.45 -4.82 -14.35
CA PHE A 51 -6.90 -4.97 -14.19
C PHE A 51 -7.47 -4.01 -13.14
N MET A 52 -6.84 -3.93 -11.97
CA MET A 52 -7.27 -3.02 -10.89
C MET A 52 -7.10 -1.55 -11.27
N THR A 53 -6.04 -1.20 -11.96
CA THR A 53 -5.82 0.17 -12.47
C THR A 53 -6.88 0.54 -13.50
N LEU A 54 -7.15 -0.37 -14.44
CA LEU A 54 -8.19 -0.17 -15.46
C LEU A 54 -9.58 -0.03 -14.82
N MET A 55 -9.90 -0.88 -13.85
CA MET A 55 -11.17 -0.84 -13.11
C MET A 55 -11.32 0.47 -12.34
N ALA A 56 -10.29 0.93 -11.64
CA ALA A 56 -10.27 2.21 -10.94
C ALA A 56 -10.49 3.39 -11.92
N GLY A 57 -9.75 3.39 -13.03
CA GLY A 57 -9.88 4.41 -14.07
C GLY A 57 -11.26 4.40 -14.73
N LEU A 58 -11.79 3.22 -15.04
CA LEU A 58 -13.13 3.06 -15.64
C LEU A 58 -14.23 3.53 -14.69
N LEU A 59 -14.15 3.20 -13.40
CA LEU A 59 -15.12 3.66 -12.42
C LEU A 59 -15.11 5.19 -12.29
N MET A 60 -13.94 5.81 -12.23
CA MET A 60 -13.81 7.27 -12.20
C MET A 60 -14.30 7.91 -13.50
N PHE A 61 -13.94 7.32 -14.65
CA PHE A 61 -14.44 7.80 -15.94
C PHE A 61 -15.96 7.73 -16.03
N MET A 62 -16.57 6.61 -15.62
CA MET A 62 -18.03 6.47 -15.62
C MET A 62 -18.71 7.43 -14.64
N ALA A 63 -18.10 7.68 -13.48
CA ALA A 63 -18.61 8.62 -12.47
C ALA A 63 -18.71 10.06 -13.03
N PHE A 64 -17.72 10.49 -13.82
CA PHE A 64 -17.59 11.86 -14.27
C PHE A 64 -17.82 12.07 -15.78
N ARG A 65 -18.21 11.04 -16.51
CA ARG A 65 -18.47 11.15 -17.96
C ARG A 65 -19.60 12.14 -18.30
N GLN A 66 -20.63 12.19 -17.48
CA GLN A 66 -21.77 13.12 -17.64
C GLN A 66 -22.18 13.67 -16.27
N PRO A 67 -21.45 14.66 -15.74
CA PRO A 67 -21.73 15.18 -14.41
C PRO A 67 -23.08 15.89 -14.42
N LYS A 68 -23.91 15.54 -13.43
CA LYS A 68 -25.24 16.14 -13.22
C LYS A 68 -25.22 16.97 -11.95
N ILE A 69 -26.02 18.02 -11.89
CA ILE A 69 -26.19 18.85 -10.68
C ILE A 69 -26.76 18.02 -9.52
N VAL A 70 -27.68 17.08 -9.83
CA VAL A 70 -28.12 16.07 -8.86
C VAL A 70 -27.35 14.78 -9.18
N PRO A 71 -26.35 14.44 -8.37
CA PRO A 71 -25.45 13.32 -8.66
C PRO A 71 -26.17 11.97 -8.58
N GLY A 72 -25.91 11.10 -9.55
CA GLY A 72 -26.28 9.70 -9.46
C GLY A 72 -25.37 8.97 -8.45
N LYS A 73 -25.72 7.74 -8.06
CA LYS A 73 -25.01 6.97 -7.03
C LYS A 73 -23.49 6.85 -7.29
N LEU A 74 -23.10 6.62 -8.54
CA LEU A 74 -21.70 6.46 -8.91
C LEU A 74 -20.95 7.81 -8.85
N GLN A 75 -21.56 8.88 -9.33
CA GLN A 75 -21.02 10.23 -9.25
C GLN A 75 -20.89 10.69 -7.80
N ALA A 76 -21.91 10.46 -6.98
CA ALA A 76 -21.88 10.77 -5.54
C ALA A 76 -20.74 10.06 -4.82
N LEU A 77 -20.49 8.77 -5.15
CA LEU A 77 -19.34 8.03 -4.61
C LEU A 77 -18.00 8.68 -5.01
N GLY A 78 -17.84 9.02 -6.30
CA GLY A 78 -16.63 9.69 -6.78
C GLY A 78 -16.39 11.04 -6.13
N GLU A 79 -17.45 11.86 -6.01
CA GLU A 79 -17.42 13.16 -5.33
C GLU A 79 -17.04 13.01 -3.85
N THR A 80 -17.64 12.03 -3.15
CA THR A 80 -17.30 11.75 -1.74
C THR A 80 -15.82 11.41 -1.56
N ILE A 81 -15.25 10.62 -2.45
CA ILE A 81 -13.81 10.28 -2.41
C ILE A 81 -12.95 11.53 -2.63
N ILE A 82 -13.29 12.34 -3.64
CA ILE A 82 -12.56 13.59 -3.94
C ILE A 82 -12.67 14.57 -2.77
N ASP A 83 -13.84 14.75 -2.19
CA ASP A 83 -14.06 15.65 -1.06
C ASP A 83 -13.33 15.16 0.19
N PHE A 84 -13.29 13.85 0.44
CA PHE A 84 -12.50 13.26 1.52
C PHE A 84 -11.01 13.59 1.38
N VAL A 85 -10.42 13.38 0.19
CA VAL A 85 -9.01 13.73 -0.05
C VAL A 85 -8.80 15.24 -0.01
N ARG A 86 -9.76 16.02 -0.49
CA ARG A 86 -9.72 17.50 -0.43
C ARG A 86 -9.64 18.00 1.00
N GLN A 87 -10.41 17.42 1.93
CA GLN A 87 -10.32 17.77 3.34
C GLN A 87 -8.94 17.50 3.91
N ILE A 88 -8.35 16.33 3.63
CA ILE A 88 -6.96 16.01 4.03
C ILE A 88 -5.98 17.07 3.51
N VAL A 89 -6.13 17.47 2.24
CA VAL A 89 -5.26 18.48 1.63
C VAL A 89 -5.43 19.84 2.29
N LEU A 90 -6.67 20.25 2.56
CA LEU A 90 -6.96 21.54 3.20
C LEU A 90 -6.46 21.59 4.64
N ASP A 91 -6.61 20.50 5.39
CA ASP A 91 -6.19 20.40 6.79
C ASP A 91 -4.66 20.44 6.94
N ILE A 92 -3.93 19.85 5.99
CA ILE A 92 -2.47 19.72 6.06
C ILE A 92 -1.74 20.86 5.35
N MET A 93 -2.20 21.21 4.14
CA MET A 93 -1.50 22.12 3.24
C MET A 93 -2.21 23.46 3.05
N GLY A 94 -3.45 23.58 3.56
CA GLY A 94 -4.30 24.73 3.31
C GLY A 94 -4.67 24.91 1.83
N PRO A 95 -5.18 26.09 1.44
CA PRO A 95 -5.62 26.36 0.06
C PRO A 95 -4.54 26.20 -1.01
N LYS A 96 -3.27 26.42 -0.65
CA LYS A 96 -2.11 26.25 -1.56
C LYS A 96 -1.92 24.79 -1.98
N GLY A 97 -2.40 23.84 -1.18
CA GLY A 97 -2.32 22.41 -1.45
C GLY A 97 -3.27 21.91 -2.54
N LEU A 98 -4.32 22.66 -2.87
CA LEU A 98 -5.33 22.23 -3.85
C LEU A 98 -4.76 21.92 -5.23
N LYS A 99 -3.61 22.51 -5.59
CA LYS A 99 -2.90 22.17 -6.83
C LYS A 99 -2.44 20.71 -6.89
N PHE A 100 -2.27 20.04 -5.74
CA PHE A 100 -1.88 18.64 -5.63
C PHE A 100 -3.05 17.68 -5.45
N LEU A 101 -4.28 18.20 -5.34
CA LEU A 101 -5.49 17.38 -5.14
C LEU A 101 -5.64 16.27 -6.21
N PRO A 102 -5.45 16.53 -7.52
CA PRO A 102 -5.58 15.46 -8.52
C PRO A 102 -4.57 14.33 -8.32
N LEU A 103 -3.32 14.66 -7.99
CA LEU A 103 -2.26 13.68 -7.72
C LEU A 103 -2.61 12.82 -6.49
N LEU A 104 -2.94 13.46 -5.38
CA LEU A 104 -3.23 12.80 -4.11
C LEU A 104 -4.50 11.94 -4.20
N THR A 105 -5.53 12.40 -4.93
CA THR A 105 -6.73 11.61 -5.20
C THR A 105 -6.40 10.39 -6.06
N THR A 106 -5.59 10.55 -7.10
CA THR A 106 -5.16 9.43 -7.94
C THR A 106 -4.36 8.40 -7.13
N MET A 107 -3.44 8.84 -6.27
CA MET A 107 -2.68 7.96 -5.39
C MET A 107 -3.59 7.21 -4.41
N PHE A 108 -4.55 7.91 -3.79
CA PHE A 108 -5.52 7.31 -2.87
C PHE A 108 -6.31 6.20 -3.55
N ILE A 109 -6.92 6.50 -4.70
CA ILE A 109 -7.74 5.55 -5.46
C ILE A 109 -6.88 4.37 -5.93
N PHE A 110 -5.71 4.64 -6.48
CA PHE A 110 -4.81 3.61 -6.97
C PHE A 110 -4.40 2.63 -5.87
N ILE A 111 -3.94 3.13 -4.72
CA ILE A 111 -3.54 2.31 -3.58
C ILE A 111 -4.74 1.53 -3.03
N PHE A 112 -5.90 2.15 -2.93
CA PHE A 112 -7.11 1.50 -2.46
C PHE A 112 -7.47 0.31 -3.36
N PHE A 113 -7.56 0.51 -4.68
CA PHE A 113 -7.91 -0.56 -5.60
C PHE A 113 -6.85 -1.67 -5.67
N MET A 114 -5.56 -1.31 -5.67
CA MET A 114 -4.48 -2.31 -5.61
C MET A 114 -4.59 -3.21 -4.38
N ASN A 115 -4.99 -2.65 -3.25
CA ASN A 115 -5.12 -3.39 -2.00
C ASN A 115 -6.43 -4.17 -1.90
N VAL A 116 -7.52 -3.71 -2.53
CA VAL A 116 -8.80 -4.43 -2.62
C VAL A 116 -8.65 -5.78 -3.33
N ALA A 117 -7.68 -5.92 -4.25
CA ALA A 117 -7.39 -7.20 -4.90
C ALA A 117 -7.14 -8.35 -3.92
N LYS A 118 -6.66 -8.07 -2.70
CA LYS A 118 -6.39 -9.03 -1.64
C LYS A 118 -7.65 -9.74 -1.14
N ILE A 119 -8.74 -9.01 -1.00
CA ILE A 119 -10.02 -9.53 -0.49
C ILE A 119 -10.99 -9.91 -1.62
N THR A 120 -10.63 -9.63 -2.87
CA THR A 120 -11.48 -9.98 -4.02
C THR A 120 -11.37 -11.48 -4.30
N PRO A 121 -12.48 -12.23 -4.29
CA PRO A 121 -12.47 -13.64 -4.67
C PRO A 121 -11.82 -13.84 -6.04
N PHE A 122 -11.11 -14.95 -6.25
CA PHE A 122 -10.34 -15.31 -7.44
C PHE A 122 -9.04 -14.51 -7.68
N LEU A 123 -8.92 -13.27 -7.21
CA LEU A 123 -7.67 -12.52 -7.30
C LEU A 123 -6.74 -12.88 -6.13
N MET A 124 -7.22 -12.75 -4.92
CA MET A 124 -6.58 -13.09 -3.63
C MET A 124 -5.08 -12.70 -3.50
N MET A 125 -4.62 -11.80 -4.37
CA MET A 125 -3.21 -11.47 -4.49
C MET A 125 -3.03 -9.97 -4.74
N PRO A 126 -2.70 -9.19 -3.70
CA PRO A 126 -2.48 -7.77 -3.88
C PRO A 126 -1.16 -7.53 -4.61
N PRO A 127 -1.15 -6.73 -5.70
CA PRO A 127 0.09 -6.35 -6.37
C PRO A 127 1.10 -5.68 -5.42
N THR A 128 0.61 -4.95 -4.43
CA THR A 128 1.40 -4.26 -3.41
C THR A 128 2.11 -5.18 -2.41
N SER A 129 1.87 -6.50 -2.46
CA SER A 129 2.68 -7.51 -1.75
C SER A 129 4.07 -7.72 -2.37
N ARG A 130 4.34 -7.15 -3.54
CA ARG A 130 5.69 -7.06 -4.13
C ARG A 130 6.27 -5.68 -3.85
N MET A 131 7.45 -5.62 -3.25
CA MET A 131 8.12 -4.39 -2.85
C MET A 131 8.28 -3.38 -3.99
N ALA A 132 8.33 -3.85 -5.25
CA ALA A 132 8.45 -3.00 -6.43
C ALA A 132 7.31 -1.97 -6.55
N TRP A 133 6.06 -2.35 -6.30
CA TRP A 133 4.91 -1.44 -6.38
C TRP A 133 4.90 -0.37 -5.28
N PRO A 134 5.04 -0.73 -3.98
CA PRO A 134 5.20 0.25 -2.91
C PRO A 134 6.37 1.19 -3.12
N LEU A 135 7.51 0.67 -3.58
CA LEU A 135 8.69 1.47 -3.85
C LEU A 135 8.47 2.46 -5.00
N PHE A 136 7.81 2.03 -6.07
CA PHE A 136 7.46 2.89 -7.20
C PHE A 136 6.56 4.06 -6.77
N LEU A 137 5.52 3.78 -5.96
CA LEU A 137 4.63 4.81 -5.43
C LEU A 137 5.35 5.78 -4.47
N ALA A 138 6.21 5.24 -3.61
CA ALA A 138 7.03 6.05 -2.72
C ALA A 138 8.03 6.92 -3.49
N LEU A 139 8.59 6.41 -4.59
CA LEU A 139 9.48 7.15 -5.47
C LEU A 139 8.75 8.30 -6.18
N ILE A 140 7.51 8.08 -6.66
CA ILE A 140 6.69 9.17 -7.23
C ILE A 140 6.45 10.24 -6.16
N SER A 141 6.05 9.85 -4.96
CA SER A 141 5.86 10.77 -3.83
C SER A 141 7.13 11.56 -3.54
N TRP A 142 8.28 10.88 -3.52
CA TRP A 142 9.61 11.47 -3.31
C TRP A 142 9.97 12.48 -4.39
N LEU A 143 9.81 12.12 -5.67
CA LEU A 143 10.06 13.01 -6.79
C LEU A 143 9.20 14.28 -6.73
N VAL A 144 7.95 14.13 -6.31
CA VAL A 144 7.04 15.28 -6.20
C VAL A 144 7.46 16.20 -5.07
N TYR A 145 7.66 15.72 -3.85
CA TYR A 145 7.97 16.62 -2.74
C TYR A 145 9.38 17.25 -2.86
N VAL A 146 10.39 16.50 -3.37
CA VAL A 146 11.71 17.06 -3.66
C VAL A 146 11.63 18.06 -4.81
N GLY A 147 10.92 17.72 -5.88
CA GLY A 147 10.75 18.62 -7.02
C GLY A 147 10.02 19.91 -6.67
N VAL A 148 9.00 19.83 -5.81
CA VAL A 148 8.29 21.00 -5.29
C VAL A 148 9.20 21.85 -4.42
N GLY A 149 9.95 21.25 -3.51
CA GLY A 149 10.90 21.94 -2.66
C GLY A 149 11.98 22.66 -3.47
N MET A 150 12.57 21.99 -4.45
CA MET A 150 13.55 22.61 -5.36
C MET A 150 12.96 23.76 -6.20
N LYS A 151 11.68 23.65 -6.59
CA LYS A 151 11.03 24.68 -7.41
C LYS A 151 10.65 25.93 -6.60
N GLU A 152 10.17 25.77 -5.38
CA GLU A 152 9.68 26.88 -4.55
C GLU A 152 10.83 27.60 -3.82
N GLN A 153 11.84 26.86 -3.35
CA GLN A 153 12.95 27.42 -2.55
C GLN A 153 14.24 27.59 -3.36
N GLY A 154 14.34 26.99 -4.56
CA GLY A 154 15.57 26.87 -5.32
C GLY A 154 16.39 25.64 -4.87
N ALA A 155 17.00 24.93 -5.84
CA ALA A 155 17.68 23.66 -5.56
C ALA A 155 18.79 23.78 -4.52
N PHE A 156 19.65 24.81 -4.61
CA PHE A 156 20.76 24.99 -3.68
C PHE A 156 20.28 25.34 -2.26
N THR A 157 19.28 26.22 -2.16
CA THR A 157 18.69 26.64 -0.87
C THR A 157 17.99 25.46 -0.21
N TYR A 158 17.22 24.67 -0.95
CA TYR A 158 16.52 23.49 -0.45
C TYR A 158 17.46 22.48 0.23
N PHE A 159 18.58 22.12 -0.42
CA PHE A 159 19.55 21.19 0.17
C PHE A 159 20.35 21.84 1.31
N LYS A 160 20.63 23.13 1.22
CA LYS A 160 21.31 23.87 2.29
C LYS A 160 20.44 23.93 3.54
N ASP A 161 19.15 24.21 3.41
CA ASP A 161 18.22 24.34 4.53
C ASP A 161 17.94 22.99 5.21
N MET A 162 18.06 21.86 4.48
CA MET A 162 18.07 20.54 5.09
C MET A 162 19.27 20.30 6.00
N VAL A 163 20.44 20.87 5.67
CA VAL A 163 21.68 20.66 6.43
C VAL A 163 21.85 21.72 7.52
N VAL A 164 21.41 22.95 7.27
CA VAL A 164 21.57 24.09 8.15
C VAL A 164 20.27 24.38 8.90
N ILE A 165 20.12 23.76 10.07
CA ILE A 165 18.95 23.94 10.92
C ILE A 165 19.16 25.20 11.78
N PRO A 166 18.29 26.22 11.70
CA PRO A 166 18.41 27.42 12.48
C PRO A 166 18.26 27.13 13.99
N GLY A 167 19.05 27.82 14.83
CA GLY A 167 19.00 27.69 16.28
C GLY A 167 19.86 26.55 16.87
N VAL A 168 20.57 25.78 16.04
CA VAL A 168 21.44 24.69 16.53
C VAL A 168 22.89 25.16 16.68
N PRO A 169 23.61 24.80 17.79
CA PRO A 169 25.01 25.08 17.95
C PRO A 169 25.86 24.50 16.80
N LYS A 170 26.83 25.29 16.30
CA LYS A 170 27.66 24.91 15.14
C LYS A 170 28.42 23.59 15.29
N ALA A 171 28.70 23.18 16.53
CA ALA A 171 29.38 21.90 16.83
C ALA A 171 28.53 20.66 16.52
N ILE A 172 27.20 20.75 16.66
CA ILE A 172 26.25 19.62 16.47
C ILE A 172 25.61 19.67 15.07
N LEU A 173 25.67 20.83 14.42
CA LEU A 173 25.03 21.09 13.13
C LEU A 173 25.39 20.06 12.04
N PRO A 174 26.67 19.65 11.80
CA PRO A 174 26.97 18.70 10.74
C PRO A 174 26.38 17.30 10.99
N PHE A 175 26.31 16.88 12.26
CA PHE A 175 25.72 15.60 12.63
C PHE A 175 24.19 15.62 12.44
N LEU A 176 23.54 16.67 12.92
CA LEU A 176 22.09 16.82 12.81
C LEU A 176 21.66 17.03 11.36
N GLY A 177 22.40 17.83 10.58
CA GLY A 177 22.15 18.04 9.17
C GLY A 177 22.31 16.77 8.33
N LEU A 178 23.27 15.90 8.68
CA LEU A 178 23.40 14.59 8.03
C LEU A 178 22.18 13.69 8.32
N ILE A 179 21.72 13.66 9.58
CA ILE A 179 20.53 12.89 9.96
C ILE A 179 19.30 13.41 9.21
N GLU A 180 19.12 14.73 9.15
CA GLU A 180 17.98 15.34 8.45
C GLU A 180 18.00 15.04 6.96
N LEU A 181 19.17 15.13 6.32
CA LEU A 181 19.36 14.80 4.91
C LEU A 181 19.04 13.34 4.63
N VAL A 182 19.57 12.40 5.43
CA VAL A 182 19.28 10.97 5.30
C VAL A 182 17.80 10.68 5.55
N SER A 183 17.22 11.34 6.56
CA SER A 183 15.80 11.20 6.89
C SER A 183 14.92 11.63 5.71
N ASN A 184 15.14 12.82 5.17
CA ASN A 184 14.29 13.39 4.12
C ASN A 184 14.46 12.68 2.77
N LEU A 185 15.70 12.30 2.39
CA LEU A 185 15.95 11.73 1.08
C LEU A 185 15.80 10.21 1.02
N ILE A 186 16.10 9.50 2.12
CA ILE A 186 16.15 8.03 2.13
C ILE A 186 15.05 7.44 3.02
N LEU A 187 14.98 7.88 4.31
CA LEU A 187 14.09 7.21 5.26
C LEU A 187 12.61 7.47 4.97
N ARG A 188 12.22 8.69 4.59
CA ARG A 188 10.81 9.00 4.29
C ARG A 188 10.26 8.13 3.16
N PRO A 189 10.85 8.06 1.95
CA PRO A 189 10.33 7.19 0.89
C PRO A 189 10.45 5.72 1.24
N PHE A 190 11.53 5.30 1.91
CA PHE A 190 11.73 3.92 2.31
C PHE A 190 10.66 3.45 3.31
N THR A 191 10.42 4.21 4.38
CA THR A 191 9.40 3.88 5.39
C THR A 191 8.00 3.88 4.81
N LEU A 192 7.71 4.77 3.85
CA LEU A 192 6.44 4.82 3.14
C LEU A 192 6.22 3.54 2.31
N ALA A 193 7.25 3.08 1.59
CA ALA A 193 7.21 1.85 0.80
C ALA A 193 7.10 0.61 1.70
N VAL A 194 7.93 0.51 2.73
CA VAL A 194 7.93 -0.64 3.66
C VAL A 194 6.60 -0.76 4.39
N ARG A 195 5.98 0.33 4.80
CA ARG A 195 4.68 0.31 5.46
C ARG A 195 3.59 -0.29 4.57
N LEU A 196 3.51 0.12 3.31
CA LEU A 196 2.55 -0.42 2.36
C LEU A 196 2.81 -1.91 2.10
N PHE A 197 4.06 -2.30 1.88
CA PHE A 197 4.49 -3.68 1.69
C PHE A 197 4.18 -4.55 2.91
N ALA A 198 4.63 -4.14 4.11
CA ALA A 198 4.47 -4.93 5.33
C ALA A 198 3.01 -5.17 5.69
N ASN A 199 2.15 -4.16 5.58
CA ASN A 199 0.72 -4.31 5.82
C ASN A 199 0.08 -5.30 4.83
N MET A 200 0.51 -5.28 3.56
CA MET A 200 -0.04 -6.20 2.56
C MET A 200 0.40 -7.64 2.77
N VAL A 201 1.69 -7.85 3.09
CA VAL A 201 2.22 -9.19 3.36
C VAL A 201 1.60 -9.76 4.65
N ALA A 202 1.62 -9.00 5.74
CA ALA A 202 1.06 -9.44 7.02
C ALA A 202 -0.42 -9.81 6.91
N GLY A 203 -1.21 -8.93 6.28
CA GLY A 203 -2.63 -9.20 6.10
C GLY A 203 -2.93 -10.33 5.12
N HIS A 204 -2.13 -10.52 4.07
CA HIS A 204 -2.27 -11.67 3.18
C HIS A 204 -2.02 -12.99 3.94
N ILE A 205 -0.97 -13.04 4.75
CA ILE A 205 -0.65 -14.18 5.61
C ILE A 205 -1.81 -14.46 6.57
N LEU A 206 -2.39 -13.42 7.20
CA LEU A 206 -3.51 -13.57 8.14
C LEU A 206 -4.75 -14.18 7.48
N VAL A 207 -5.13 -13.71 6.29
CA VAL A 207 -6.25 -14.27 5.51
C VAL A 207 -5.96 -15.70 5.12
N VAL A 208 -4.76 -16.00 4.63
CA VAL A 208 -4.36 -17.35 4.22
C VAL A 208 -4.41 -18.32 5.41
N ILE A 209 -3.81 -17.97 6.56
CA ILE A 209 -3.83 -18.81 7.76
C ILE A 209 -5.28 -19.10 8.17
N THR A 210 -6.16 -18.09 8.14
CA THR A 210 -7.57 -18.25 8.50
C THR A 210 -8.28 -19.23 7.56
N LEU A 211 -8.06 -19.09 6.24
CA LEU A 211 -8.66 -20.00 5.26
C LEU A 211 -8.14 -21.42 5.38
N VAL A 212 -6.84 -21.59 5.63
CA VAL A 212 -6.23 -22.91 5.87
C VAL A 212 -6.81 -23.56 7.12
N THR A 213 -6.92 -22.79 8.20
CA THR A 213 -7.52 -23.28 9.45
C THR A 213 -8.92 -23.83 9.21
N ILE A 214 -9.73 -23.15 8.42
CA ILE A 214 -11.05 -23.64 8.04
C ILE A 214 -10.94 -24.90 7.19
N HIS A 215 -10.12 -24.88 6.15
CA HIS A 215 -10.06 -25.96 5.16
C HIS A 215 -9.51 -27.26 5.74
N VAL A 216 -8.49 -27.21 6.59
CA VAL A 216 -7.82 -28.38 7.17
C VAL A 216 -8.57 -28.92 8.39
N PHE A 217 -8.99 -28.04 9.29
CA PHE A 217 -9.50 -28.48 10.59
C PHE A 217 -11.03 -28.69 10.63
N LEU A 218 -11.81 -28.01 9.78
CA LEU A 218 -13.25 -28.16 9.78
C LEU A 218 -13.72 -29.57 9.37
N PRO A 219 -13.09 -30.23 8.36
CA PRO A 219 -13.47 -31.63 8.02
C PRO A 219 -12.93 -32.68 9.01
N SER A 220 -11.91 -32.37 9.81
CA SER A 220 -11.26 -33.31 10.71
C SER A 220 -12.04 -33.42 12.04
N PRO A 221 -12.47 -34.63 12.47
CA PRO A 221 -13.19 -34.78 13.72
C PRO A 221 -12.42 -34.30 14.95
N ALA A 222 -11.09 -34.47 14.97
CA ALA A 222 -10.21 -34.01 16.05
C ALA A 222 -9.95 -32.51 16.00
N GLY A 223 -9.93 -31.92 14.81
CA GLY A 223 -9.69 -30.51 14.58
C GLY A 223 -10.93 -29.63 14.55
N TRP A 224 -12.12 -30.21 14.58
CA TRP A 224 -13.38 -29.49 14.41
C TRP A 224 -13.53 -28.22 15.27
N PRO A 225 -13.15 -28.18 16.57
CA PRO A 225 -13.24 -26.94 17.36
C PRO A 225 -12.37 -25.81 16.79
N ILE A 226 -11.20 -26.14 16.26
CA ILE A 226 -10.28 -25.19 15.63
C ILE A 226 -10.85 -24.69 14.30
N GLY A 227 -11.42 -25.60 13.50
CA GLY A 227 -12.09 -25.26 12.25
C GLY A 227 -13.29 -24.32 12.44
N VAL A 228 -14.12 -24.58 13.46
CA VAL A 228 -15.24 -23.70 13.84
C VAL A 228 -14.76 -22.34 14.32
N PHE A 229 -13.67 -22.30 15.10
CA PHE A 229 -13.04 -21.01 15.47
C PHE A 229 -12.59 -20.24 14.23
N GLY A 230 -11.94 -20.90 13.27
CA GLY A 230 -11.56 -20.30 11.99
C GLY A 230 -12.77 -19.75 11.21
N LEU A 231 -13.88 -20.48 11.19
CA LEU A 231 -15.12 -20.07 10.51
C LEU A 231 -15.72 -18.80 11.12
N ILE A 232 -15.64 -18.64 12.44
CA ILE A 232 -16.13 -17.44 13.15
C ILE A 232 -15.13 -16.29 12.98
N ALA A 233 -13.82 -16.57 13.07
CA ALA A 233 -12.75 -15.58 12.94
C ALA A 233 -12.64 -15.05 11.49
N GLY A 234 -12.96 -15.85 10.49
CA GLY A 234 -12.84 -15.51 9.07
C GLY A 234 -13.53 -14.19 8.69
N PRO A 235 -14.84 -14.02 8.91
CA PRO A 235 -15.52 -12.76 8.62
C PRO A 235 -14.95 -11.56 9.36
N ILE A 236 -14.47 -11.75 10.61
CA ILE A 236 -13.87 -10.69 11.41
C ILE A 236 -12.53 -10.28 10.79
N VAL A 237 -11.70 -11.24 10.39
CA VAL A 237 -10.44 -10.99 9.70
C VAL A 237 -10.68 -10.27 8.37
N PHE A 238 -11.66 -10.68 7.58
CA PHE A 238 -12.00 -10.00 6.33
C PHE A 238 -12.48 -8.56 6.56
N ALA A 239 -13.32 -8.31 7.55
CA ALA A 239 -13.77 -6.96 7.90
C ALA A 239 -12.60 -6.08 8.38
N PHE A 240 -11.70 -6.65 9.20
CA PHE A 240 -10.48 -5.99 9.65
C PHE A 240 -9.57 -5.64 8.47
N GLU A 241 -9.40 -6.55 7.52
CA GLU A 241 -8.59 -6.31 6.32
C GLU A 241 -9.17 -5.23 5.42
N LEU A 242 -10.50 -5.16 5.27
CA LEU A 242 -11.15 -4.08 4.53
C LEU A 242 -10.87 -2.71 5.18
N PHE A 243 -10.92 -2.65 6.52
CA PHE A 243 -10.55 -1.44 7.26
C PHE A 243 -9.07 -1.06 7.03
N ILE A 244 -8.16 -2.03 7.11
CA ILE A 244 -6.71 -1.81 6.86
C ILE A 244 -6.46 -1.32 5.43
N ILE A 245 -7.16 -1.84 4.44
CA ILE A 245 -7.05 -1.38 3.03
C ILE A 245 -7.37 0.12 2.92
N GLY A 246 -8.48 0.55 3.50
CA GLY A 246 -8.88 1.97 3.52
C GLY A 246 -7.91 2.84 4.31
N LEU A 247 -7.54 2.38 5.51
CA LEU A 247 -6.57 3.06 6.37
C LEU A 247 -5.21 3.24 5.69
N GLN A 248 -4.74 2.23 4.95
CA GLN A 248 -3.46 2.29 4.26
C GLN A 248 -3.46 3.32 3.12
N ALA A 249 -4.53 3.37 2.31
CA ALA A 249 -4.68 4.39 1.28
C ALA A 249 -4.73 5.80 1.90
N TYR A 250 -5.43 5.96 3.02
CA TYR A 250 -5.50 7.22 3.78
C TYR A 250 -4.13 7.65 4.30
N ILE A 251 -3.42 6.76 5.03
CA ILE A 251 -2.13 7.09 5.64
C ILE A 251 -1.08 7.44 4.58
N PHE A 252 -1.03 6.68 3.48
CA PHE A 252 -0.08 6.95 2.40
C PHE A 252 -0.32 8.34 1.78
N THR A 253 -1.56 8.67 1.47
CA THR A 253 -1.97 9.96 0.90
C THR A 253 -1.72 11.11 1.87
N MET A 254 -2.07 10.93 3.14
CA MET A 254 -1.84 11.90 4.20
C MET A 254 -0.34 12.20 4.38
N LEU A 255 0.50 11.17 4.47
CA LEU A 255 1.95 11.36 4.62
C LEU A 255 2.57 12.02 3.39
N THR A 256 2.10 11.66 2.18
CA THR A 256 2.54 12.35 0.97
C THR A 256 2.18 13.84 1.01
N ALA A 257 0.97 14.19 1.47
CA ALA A 257 0.56 15.57 1.67
C ALA A 257 1.43 16.30 2.70
N VAL A 258 1.73 15.65 3.84
CA VAL A 258 2.63 16.20 4.87
C VAL A 258 4.03 16.45 4.30
N TYR A 259 4.59 15.54 3.52
CA TYR A 259 5.93 15.70 2.93
C TYR A 259 5.96 16.83 1.89
N ILE A 260 4.91 16.96 1.07
CA ILE A 260 4.78 18.08 0.13
C ILE A 260 4.64 19.39 0.91
N SER A 261 3.82 19.43 1.98
CA SER A 261 3.63 20.61 2.83
C SER A 261 4.95 21.05 3.45
N SER A 262 5.71 20.12 4.04
CA SER A 262 7.03 20.42 4.62
C SER A 262 8.06 20.94 3.60
N SER A 263 7.88 20.61 2.32
CA SER A 263 8.74 21.09 1.23
C SER A 263 8.29 22.45 0.67
N LEU A 264 7.05 22.86 0.90
CA LEU A 264 6.53 24.18 0.50
C LEU A 264 6.95 25.30 1.45
N GLU A 265 7.16 24.98 2.72
CA GLU A 265 7.56 25.95 3.72
C GLU A 265 9.08 25.92 3.88
N PRO A 266 9.77 27.07 3.75
CA PRO A 266 11.18 27.14 4.07
C PRO A 266 11.39 26.80 5.57
N ALA A 267 12.48 26.14 5.89
CA ALA A 267 12.88 25.89 7.28
C ALA A 267 13.18 27.24 7.95
N HIS A 268 12.21 27.73 8.75
CA HIS A 268 12.35 28.95 9.56
C HIS A 268 12.95 28.62 10.92
#